data_a667d4ee9536b4496165e5daafbcf508
#
_entry.id   a667d4ee9536b4496165e5daafbcf508
#
_cell.length_a   1.000
_cell.length_b   1.000
_cell.length_c   1.000
_cell.angle_alpha   90.00
_cell.angle_beta   90.00
_cell.angle_gamma   90.00
#
_symmetry.space_group_name_H-M   'P 1'
#
loop_
_entity.id
_entity.type
_entity.pdbx_description
1 polymer ?
#
loop_
_entity_poly.entity_id
_entity_poly.type
_entity_poly.pdbx_seq_one_letter_code
_entity_poly.pdbx_strand_id
1 'polypeptide(L)' 'SQAARFAAKEALAKALGSPGGMNWLDMEVVRSEAGAPSFVVTGTVAERVAELGVTRIHLSISHDGGFATATVVCEA' A
#
# COMPACT_ATOMS: atom_id res chain seq x y z
N SER A 1 1.81 -12.82 -4.73
CA SER A 1 2.75 -12.75 -5.87
C SER A 1 3.50 -11.42 -5.88
N GLN A 2 4.60 -11.40 -6.60
CA GLN A 2 5.37 -10.16 -6.74
C GLN A 2 4.59 -9.09 -7.51
N ALA A 3 3.82 -9.50 -8.50
CA ALA A 3 2.98 -8.58 -9.27
C ALA A 3 1.93 -7.92 -8.38
N ALA A 4 1.31 -8.69 -7.48
CA ALA A 4 0.32 -8.16 -6.55
C ALA A 4 0.95 -7.18 -5.56
N ARG A 5 2.13 -7.50 -5.06
CA ARG A 5 2.85 -6.62 -4.13
C ARG A 5 3.25 -5.32 -4.79
N PHE A 6 3.74 -5.40 -6.03
CA PHE A 6 4.12 -4.22 -6.79
C PHE A 6 2.91 -3.32 -7.05
N ALA A 7 1.80 -3.92 -7.49
CA ALA A 7 0.55 -3.18 -7.72
C ALA A 7 0.06 -2.49 -6.45
N ALA A 8 0.13 -3.19 -5.31
CA ALA A 8 -0.27 -2.64 -4.02
C ALA A 8 0.59 -1.44 -3.62
N LYS A 9 1.90 -1.56 -3.77
CA LYS A 9 2.83 -0.47 -3.43
C LYS A 9 2.62 0.75 -4.33
N GLU A 10 2.42 0.53 -5.62
CA GLU A 10 2.11 1.62 -6.55
C GLU A 10 0.81 2.32 -6.17
N ALA A 11 -0.21 1.55 -5.84
CA ALA A 11 -1.50 2.11 -5.45
C ALA A 11 -1.38 2.95 -4.18
N LEU A 12 -0.61 2.48 -3.20
CA LEU A 12 -0.38 3.24 -1.98
C LEU A 12 0.39 4.53 -2.26
N ALA A 13 1.45 4.46 -3.06
CA ALA A 13 2.22 5.65 -3.41
C ALA A 13 1.33 6.71 -4.06
N LYS A 14 0.46 6.31 -4.98
CA LYS A 14 -0.48 7.23 -5.64
C LYS A 14 -1.48 7.82 -4.64
N ALA A 15 -2.01 7.00 -3.74
CA ALA A 15 -2.94 7.46 -2.72
C ALA A 15 -2.30 8.49 -1.79
N LEU A 16 -0.99 8.39 -1.58
CA LEU A 16 -0.22 9.32 -0.76
C LEU A 16 0.31 10.52 -1.55
N GLY A 17 -0.09 10.67 -2.81
CA GLY A 17 0.28 11.80 -3.65
C GLY A 17 1.62 11.65 -4.38
N SER A 18 2.18 10.46 -4.40
CA SER A 18 3.46 10.16 -5.06
C SER A 18 4.57 11.16 -4.74
N PRO A 19 4.82 11.49 -3.47
CA PRO A 19 5.84 12.48 -3.14
C PRO A 19 7.23 11.95 -3.48
N GLY A 20 8.14 12.83 -3.84
CA GLY A 20 9.53 12.46 -4.00
C GLY A 20 10.14 12.05 -2.66
N GLY A 21 11.13 11.19 -2.69
CA GLY A 21 11.87 10.80 -1.49
C GLY A 21 11.26 9.67 -0.67
N MET A 22 10.12 9.11 -1.09
CA MET A 22 9.58 7.93 -0.42
C MET A 22 10.37 6.69 -0.80
N ASN A 23 10.78 5.93 0.20
CA ASN A 23 11.50 4.68 -0.02
C ASN A 23 10.51 3.53 -0.10
N TRP A 24 10.55 2.76 -1.21
CA TRP A 24 9.66 1.61 -1.43
C TRP A 24 9.84 0.51 -0.40
N LEU A 25 11.01 0.45 0.24
CA LEU A 25 11.27 -0.53 1.30
C LEU A 25 10.55 -0.18 2.60
N ASP A 26 10.05 1.05 2.70
CA ASP A 26 9.33 1.52 3.89
C ASP A 26 7.83 1.17 3.85
N MET A 27 7.40 0.39 2.87
CA MET A 27 6.06 -0.17 2.82
C MET A 27 6.14 -1.66 2.49
N GLU A 28 5.47 -2.47 3.29
CA GLU A 28 5.46 -3.91 3.12
C GLU A 28 4.03 -4.43 3.08
N VAL A 29 3.74 -5.31 2.14
CA VAL A 29 2.44 -5.97 2.08
C VAL A 29 2.52 -7.25 2.91
N VAL A 30 1.63 -7.36 3.88
CA VAL A 30 1.54 -8.53 4.73
C VAL A 30 0.14 -9.13 4.63
N ARG A 31 -0.01 -10.39 4.99
CA ARG A 31 -1.31 -11.05 4.98
C ARG A 31 -1.62 -11.62 6.36
N SER A 32 -2.89 -11.52 6.77
CA SER A 32 -3.37 -12.16 7.97
C SER A 32 -3.46 -13.67 7.75
N GLU A 33 -3.75 -14.41 8.80
CA GLU A 33 -3.99 -15.86 8.70
C GLU A 33 -5.13 -16.17 7.74
N ALA A 34 -6.14 -15.31 7.69
CA ALA A 34 -7.26 -15.46 6.77
C ALA A 34 -6.93 -15.02 5.33
N GLY A 35 -5.70 -14.55 5.10
CA GLY A 35 -5.23 -14.12 3.78
C GLY A 35 -5.55 -12.68 3.41
N ALA A 36 -6.12 -11.90 4.32
CA ALA A 36 -6.43 -10.49 4.05
C ALA A 36 -5.14 -9.66 3.96
N PRO A 37 -4.95 -8.90 2.87
CA PRO A 37 -3.75 -8.08 2.72
C PRO A 37 -3.85 -6.78 3.51
N SER A 38 -2.69 -6.32 3.99
CA SER A 38 -2.58 -5.01 4.63
C SER A 38 -1.17 -4.49 4.44
N PHE A 39 -0.94 -3.23 4.82
CA PHE A 39 0.39 -2.63 4.77
C PHE A 39 0.97 -2.49 6.16
N VAL A 40 2.28 -2.71 6.24
CA VAL A 40 3.09 -2.23 7.35
C VAL A 40 3.92 -1.09 6.77
N VAL A 41 3.79 0.10 7.33
CA VAL A 41 4.52 1.28 6.86
C VAL A 41 5.50 1.75 7.92
N THR A 42 6.68 2.16 7.47
CA THR A 42 7.77 2.63 8.33
C THR A 42 8.45 3.83 7.66
N GLY A 43 9.36 4.46 8.37
CA GLY A 43 10.27 5.48 7.81
C GLY A 43 9.56 6.56 6.99
N THR A 44 10.02 6.72 5.76
CA THR A 44 9.53 7.79 4.88
C THR A 44 8.04 7.67 4.55
N VAL A 45 7.53 6.46 4.44
CA VAL A 45 6.11 6.22 4.15
C VAL A 45 5.27 6.56 5.38
N ALA A 46 5.70 6.12 6.56
CA ALA A 46 5.00 6.44 7.81
C ALA A 46 4.96 7.94 8.06
N GLU A 47 6.02 8.66 7.74
CA GLU A 47 6.06 10.13 7.84
C GLU A 47 5.02 10.76 6.93
N ARG A 48 4.92 10.29 5.69
CA ARG A 48 3.96 10.83 4.74
C ARG A 48 2.52 10.55 5.17
N VAL A 49 2.26 9.36 5.68
CA VAL A 49 0.95 8.99 6.23
C VAL A 49 0.56 9.95 7.36
N ALA A 50 1.50 10.24 8.25
CA ALA A 50 1.27 11.17 9.35
C ALA A 50 1.02 12.60 8.85
N GLU A 51 1.81 13.07 7.88
CA GLU A 51 1.65 14.41 7.28
C GLU A 51 0.25 14.63 6.72
N LEU A 52 -0.32 13.59 6.09
CA LEU A 52 -1.64 13.67 5.47
C LEU A 52 -2.78 13.41 6.45
N GLY A 53 -2.47 13.09 7.70
CA GLY A 53 -3.49 12.79 8.69
C GLY A 53 -4.23 11.49 8.43
N VAL A 54 -3.62 10.56 7.69
CA VAL A 54 -4.22 9.27 7.39
C VAL A 54 -4.17 8.40 8.64
N THR A 55 -5.31 7.87 9.06
CA THR A 55 -5.41 7.00 10.23
C THR A 55 -5.63 5.54 9.87
N ARG A 56 -6.16 5.27 8.66
CA ARG A 56 -6.41 3.91 8.17
C ARG A 56 -6.04 3.81 6.70
N ILE A 57 -5.48 2.67 6.35
CA ILE A 57 -5.16 2.34 4.96
C ILE A 57 -5.85 1.02 4.65
N HIS A 58 -6.75 1.05 3.68
CA HIS A 58 -7.47 -0.15 3.23
C HIS A 58 -6.85 -0.65 1.95
N LEU A 59 -6.56 -1.94 1.88
CA LEU A 59 -5.95 -2.56 0.72
C LEU A 59 -6.81 -3.74 0.27
N SER A 60 -7.08 -3.76 -1.03
CA SER A 60 -7.78 -4.86 -1.68
C SER A 60 -6.98 -5.27 -2.90
N ILE A 61 -6.78 -6.57 -3.09
CA ILE A 61 -6.03 -7.10 -4.23
C ILE A 61 -6.92 -8.11 -4.95
N SER A 62 -6.96 -8.02 -6.27
CA SER A 62 -7.65 -9.02 -7.09
C SER A 62 -6.76 -9.50 -8.21
N HIS A 63 -7.00 -10.74 -8.65
CA HIS A 63 -6.28 -11.38 -9.74
C HIS A 63 -7.26 -11.74 -10.83
N ASP A 64 -6.89 -11.46 -12.07
CA ASP A 64 -7.72 -11.77 -13.23
C ASP A 64 -6.84 -11.94 -14.46
N GLY A 65 -6.95 -13.10 -15.12
CA GLY A 65 -6.25 -13.37 -16.36
C GLY A 65 -4.74 -13.20 -16.30
N GLY A 66 -4.11 -13.51 -15.18
CA GLY A 66 -2.67 -13.35 -14.99
C GLY A 66 -2.24 -11.95 -14.55
N PHE A 67 -3.19 -11.03 -14.41
CA PHE A 67 -2.94 -9.68 -13.92
C PHE A 67 -3.32 -9.56 -12.45
N ALA A 68 -2.63 -8.69 -11.75
CA ALA A 68 -3.00 -8.32 -10.39
C ALA A 68 -3.34 -6.84 -10.37
N THR A 69 -4.46 -6.50 -9.72
CA THR A 69 -4.85 -5.12 -9.47
C THR A 69 -4.96 -4.89 -7.99
N ALA A 70 -4.66 -3.68 -7.56
CA ALA A 70 -4.76 -3.30 -6.17
C ALA A 70 -5.51 -1.99 -6.04
N THR A 71 -6.36 -1.91 -5.02
CA THR A 71 -7.08 -0.70 -4.69
C THR A 71 -6.68 -0.31 -3.27
N VAL A 72 -6.31 0.95 -3.10
CA VAL A 72 -5.94 1.50 -1.80
C VAL A 72 -6.83 2.69 -1.50
N VAL A 73 -7.41 2.70 -0.31
CA VAL A 73 -8.18 3.83 0.19
C VAL A 73 -7.55 4.28 1.49
N CYS A 74 -7.16 5.55 1.54
CA CYS A 74 -6.60 6.16 2.73
C CYS A 74 -7.68 7.02 3.41
N GLU A 75 -7.85 6.79 4.69
CA GLU A 75 -8.89 7.41 5.50
C GLU A 75 -8.28 8.30 6.57
N ALA A 76 -8.81 9.49 6.73
CA ALA A 76 -8.37 10.39 7.79
C ALA A 76 -8.94 10.04 9.17
#